data_42adfd929dcbbcb0aa4dce16f1aaf132
#
_entry.id   42adfd929dcbbcb0aa4dce16f1aaf132
#
_cell.length_a   1.000
_cell.length_b   1.000
_cell.length_c   1.000
_cell.angle_alpha   90.00
_cell.angle_beta   90.00
_cell.angle_gamma   90.00
#
_symmetry.space_group_name_H-M   'P 1'
#
loop_
_entity.id
_entity.type
_entity.pdbx_description
1 polymer ?
#
loop_
_entity_poly.entity_id
_entity_poly.type
_entity_poly.pdbx_seq_one_letter_code
_entity_poly.pdbx_strand_id
1 'polypeptide(L)'
;MEQEKNKLIQFRHIVKEFDGQVVLKGIDLDIYENEFVTLLGPSGCGKTTLLRILGGFLEPSEGQVILNGEDICEVPAYKRELNTVFQKYALFPHMNVYDNIAFGLKIKKMSKDVIDQKVMKMLKLIGLEGFENKDVTLLSGGQQQRVAIARALVNEPSVLLLDEPLSALDLKLRKEMQYELKKIQQEVGITFIFVTHDQEEALTMSDKIVIMKDGEIQQVGSPEDIYNEPVNQYVAKFIGESNIIPARMICDKKVRFDDITFDCVDVGYKENEPVDVVIRPEDIDIVDVKDGKMTGEVESVLFKGVHYEIMVETVPGTHVTVNMHVNKNYAITSEDGKEKISANDFYLDLEDMKDIDDKEIVARADAQAWNPETDEFISIHDIDTDLKQEVGEYTVTFSTNNKTSITRKIWVVDQRVVENKKANEAVSAFNFFKTVDEIKESMAIDTDLKTWANAQGWKLDDENETVDLDVDYDFDPETITEGVYKVTFWTTGREFKIHTTDYVEEGKEVGLTFFAEDIHVMEKMGF
;
A
#
# COMPACT_ATOMS: atom_id res chain seq x y z
N MET A 1 34.03 8.82 24.13
CA MET A 1 33.97 7.48 24.72
C MET A 1 32.50 7.17 24.83
N GLU A 2 31.93 6.50 23.84
CA GLU A 2 30.60 5.89 23.97
C GLU A 2 30.68 4.87 25.11
N GLN A 3 29.85 5.07 26.15
CA GLN A 3 29.64 4.04 27.14
C GLN A 3 29.02 2.85 26.39
N GLU A 4 29.65 1.68 26.43
CA GLU A 4 29.04 0.44 25.95
C GLU A 4 27.68 0.30 26.67
N LYS A 5 26.59 0.56 25.95
CA LYS A 5 25.22 0.36 26.47
C LYS A 5 25.05 -1.13 26.78
N ASN A 6 24.57 -1.45 27.97
CA ASN A 6 24.38 -2.81 28.41
C ASN A 6 23.16 -3.44 27.69
N LYS A 7 23.36 -4.61 27.05
CA LYS A 7 22.26 -5.34 26.38
C LYS A 7 21.35 -5.94 27.44
N LEU A 8 20.14 -5.40 27.57
CA LEU A 8 19.15 -5.87 28.53
C LEU A 8 18.38 -7.08 28.02
N ILE A 9 17.88 -7.01 26.76
CA ILE A 9 17.13 -8.10 26.15
C ILE A 9 17.79 -8.47 24.83
N GLN A 10 17.87 -9.76 24.56
CA GLN A 10 18.37 -10.30 23.31
C GLN A 10 17.40 -11.38 22.82
N PHE A 11 16.80 -11.16 21.67
CA PHE A 11 16.13 -12.21 20.91
C PHE A 11 17.16 -12.85 19.99
N ARG A 12 17.22 -14.19 19.96
CA ARG A 12 18.14 -14.96 19.14
C ARG A 12 17.36 -15.99 18.35
N HIS A 13 17.24 -15.73 17.05
CA HIS A 13 16.56 -16.58 16.06
C HIS A 13 15.17 -17.04 16.52
N ILE A 14 14.32 -16.12 16.97
CA ILE A 14 12.98 -16.43 17.46
C ILE A 14 12.07 -16.82 16.30
N VAL A 15 11.70 -18.11 16.28
CA VAL A 15 10.65 -18.64 15.40
C VAL A 15 9.39 -18.94 16.20
N LYS A 16 8.23 -18.64 15.66
CA LYS A 16 6.95 -19.03 16.21
C LYS A 16 6.00 -19.54 15.14
N GLU A 17 5.53 -20.75 15.34
CA GLU A 17 4.55 -21.42 14.49
C GLU A 17 3.28 -21.71 15.27
N PHE A 18 2.12 -21.59 14.60
CA PHE A 18 0.81 -22.01 15.07
C PHE A 18 0.14 -22.85 13.98
N ASP A 19 -0.21 -24.08 14.29
CA ASP A 19 -0.95 -24.99 13.40
C ASP A 19 -0.37 -25.09 11.97
N GLY A 20 0.97 -25.11 11.85
CA GLY A 20 1.67 -25.17 10.56
C GLY A 20 1.93 -23.83 9.89
N GLN A 21 1.45 -22.72 10.48
CA GLN A 21 1.71 -21.37 9.97
C GLN A 21 2.81 -20.68 10.79
N VAL A 22 3.90 -20.32 10.12
CA VAL A 22 5.01 -19.58 10.74
C VAL A 22 4.64 -18.09 10.82
N VAL A 23 4.56 -17.57 12.05
CA VAL A 23 4.22 -16.17 12.36
C VAL A 23 5.46 -15.32 12.63
N LEU A 24 6.51 -15.90 13.21
CA LEU A 24 7.84 -15.26 13.37
C LEU A 24 8.87 -16.12 12.69
N LYS A 25 9.72 -15.53 11.86
CA LYS A 25 10.61 -16.23 10.94
C LYS A 25 12.10 -16.05 11.28
N GLY A 26 12.46 -16.22 12.54
CA GLY A 26 13.85 -16.09 12.97
C GLY A 26 14.23 -14.66 13.35
N ILE A 27 13.55 -14.08 14.35
CA ILE A 27 13.81 -12.71 14.80
C ILE A 27 15.07 -12.65 15.64
N ASP A 28 16.02 -11.79 15.23
CA ASP A 28 17.21 -11.38 15.97
C ASP A 28 17.10 -9.90 16.32
N LEU A 29 17.17 -9.54 17.63
CA LEU A 29 17.03 -8.16 18.07
C LEU A 29 17.74 -7.95 19.42
N ASP A 30 18.52 -6.86 19.52
CA ASP A 30 19.13 -6.40 20.75
C ASP A 30 18.44 -5.13 21.27
N ILE A 31 18.03 -5.12 22.54
CA ILE A 31 17.43 -3.99 23.23
C ILE A 31 18.33 -3.66 24.44
N TYR A 32 18.64 -2.36 24.59
CA TYR A 32 19.52 -1.89 25.63
C TYR A 32 18.74 -1.31 26.83
N GLU A 33 19.42 -1.14 27.96
CA GLU A 33 18.85 -0.56 29.16
C GLU A 33 18.37 0.88 28.92
N ASN A 34 17.23 1.22 29.52
CA ASN A 34 16.62 2.56 29.48
C ASN A 34 16.19 3.06 28.08
N GLU A 35 16.07 2.18 27.09
CA GLU A 35 15.54 2.53 25.77
C GLU A 35 13.99 2.48 25.77
N PHE A 36 13.40 3.39 25.02
CA PHE A 36 12.01 3.29 24.57
C PHE A 36 12.02 2.65 23.18
N VAL A 37 11.70 1.37 23.09
CA VAL A 37 11.74 0.60 21.83
C VAL A 37 10.32 0.36 21.33
N THR A 38 10.04 0.75 20.09
CA THR A 38 8.75 0.52 19.45
C THR A 38 8.83 -0.59 18.41
N LEU A 39 7.97 -1.60 18.56
CA LEU A 39 7.69 -2.58 17.51
C LEU A 39 6.56 -2.04 16.64
N LEU A 40 6.88 -1.66 15.41
CA LEU A 40 5.98 -1.01 14.46
C LEU A 40 5.74 -1.93 13.25
N GLY A 41 4.51 -1.94 12.73
CA GLY A 41 4.17 -2.73 11.53
C GLY A 41 2.66 -2.94 11.38
N PRO A 42 2.20 -3.51 10.26
CA PRO A 42 0.78 -3.77 10.01
C PRO A 42 0.20 -4.81 10.97
N SER A 43 -1.12 -4.90 11.01
CA SER A 43 -1.80 -5.94 11.81
C SER A 43 -1.41 -7.33 11.30
N GLY A 44 -1.13 -8.25 12.24
CA GLY A 44 -0.77 -9.63 11.92
C GLY A 44 0.71 -9.90 11.62
N CYS A 45 1.61 -8.89 11.57
CA CYS A 45 3.03 -9.09 11.28
C CYS A 45 3.87 -9.71 12.42
N GLY A 46 3.26 -10.08 13.57
CA GLY A 46 3.95 -10.80 14.66
C GLY A 46 4.33 -9.96 15.89
N LYS A 47 4.12 -8.64 15.95
CA LYS A 47 4.49 -7.75 17.07
C LYS A 47 4.00 -8.24 18.43
N THR A 48 2.68 -8.40 18.57
CA THR A 48 2.06 -8.91 19.81
C THR A 48 2.52 -10.33 20.14
N THR A 49 2.81 -11.16 19.15
CA THR A 49 3.37 -12.50 19.34
C THR A 49 4.77 -12.43 19.97
N LEU A 50 5.64 -11.57 19.44
CA LEU A 50 6.98 -11.34 19.98
C LEU A 50 6.92 -10.78 21.41
N LEU A 51 6.01 -9.81 21.66
CA LEU A 51 5.78 -9.25 22.98
C LEU A 51 5.31 -10.32 23.98
N ARG A 52 4.39 -11.22 23.57
CA ARG A 52 3.87 -12.30 24.41
C ARG A 52 4.93 -13.36 24.71
N ILE A 53 5.84 -13.64 23.79
CA ILE A 53 6.99 -14.52 24.03
C ILE A 53 7.89 -13.91 25.12
N LEU A 54 8.24 -12.63 24.99
CA LEU A 54 9.01 -11.92 26.02
C LEU A 54 8.28 -11.91 27.36
N GLY A 55 6.96 -11.68 27.36
CA GLY A 55 6.11 -11.69 28.54
C GLY A 55 5.94 -13.05 29.21
N GLY A 56 6.35 -14.15 28.57
CA GLY A 56 6.17 -15.52 29.08
C GLY A 56 4.74 -16.05 28.96
N PHE A 57 3.92 -15.45 28.08
CA PHE A 57 2.57 -15.92 27.76
C PHE A 57 2.54 -16.89 26.59
N LEU A 58 3.63 -16.94 25.81
CA LEU A 58 3.86 -17.87 24.71
C LEU A 58 5.30 -18.37 24.77
N GLU A 59 5.51 -19.62 24.40
CA GLU A 59 6.86 -20.19 24.19
C GLU A 59 7.24 -20.03 22.72
N PRO A 60 8.49 -19.68 22.39
CA PRO A 60 8.98 -19.73 21.01
C PRO A 60 8.97 -21.18 20.51
N SER A 61 8.84 -21.40 19.21
CA SER A 61 9.00 -22.72 18.60
C SER A 61 10.48 -23.06 18.44
N GLU A 62 11.31 -22.05 18.15
CA GLU A 62 12.78 -22.15 18.09
C GLU A 62 13.39 -20.83 18.58
N GLY A 63 14.67 -20.89 18.96
CA GLY A 63 15.43 -19.72 19.40
C GLY A 63 15.38 -19.50 20.90
N GLN A 64 15.97 -18.37 21.34
CA GLN A 64 16.15 -18.03 22.76
C GLN A 64 15.85 -16.57 23.04
N VAL A 65 15.28 -16.29 24.23
CA VAL A 65 15.11 -14.94 24.78
C VAL A 65 15.99 -14.78 26.00
N ILE A 66 16.96 -13.89 25.93
CA ILE A 66 17.91 -13.62 26.99
C ILE A 66 17.53 -12.27 27.65
N LEU A 67 17.34 -12.26 28.97
CA LEU A 67 17.10 -11.07 29.78
C LEU A 67 18.19 -10.96 30.85
N ASN A 68 18.89 -9.84 30.94
CA ASN A 68 20.03 -9.66 31.86
C ASN A 68 21.09 -10.78 31.78
N GLY A 69 21.30 -11.35 30.57
CA GLY A 69 22.26 -12.43 30.36
C GLY A 69 21.76 -13.85 30.68
N GLU A 70 20.51 -14.00 31.17
CA GLU A 70 19.87 -15.27 31.47
C GLU A 70 18.81 -15.65 30.43
N ASP A 71 18.78 -16.89 29.99
CA ASP A 71 17.71 -17.40 29.12
C ASP A 71 16.40 -17.53 29.94
N ILE A 72 15.36 -16.84 29.48
CA ILE A 72 14.07 -16.79 30.16
C ILE A 72 12.96 -17.61 29.46
N CYS A 73 13.27 -18.40 28.44
CA CYS A 73 12.26 -19.14 27.68
C CYS A 73 11.39 -20.05 28.59
N GLU A 74 12.03 -20.77 29.52
CA GLU A 74 11.35 -21.66 30.47
C GLU A 74 10.87 -20.94 31.76
N VAL A 75 11.20 -19.65 31.92
CA VAL A 75 10.79 -18.88 33.12
C VAL A 75 9.33 -18.47 32.99
N PRO A 76 8.44 -18.89 33.89
CA PRO A 76 7.02 -18.52 33.82
C PRO A 76 6.82 -17.00 34.02
N ALA A 77 5.79 -16.43 33.38
CA ALA A 77 5.53 -15.00 33.32
C ALA A 77 5.59 -14.28 34.70
N TYR A 78 5.05 -14.90 35.74
CA TYR A 78 5.01 -14.28 37.07
C TYR A 78 6.36 -14.21 37.82
N LYS A 79 7.39 -14.86 37.28
CA LYS A 79 8.77 -14.83 37.78
C LYS A 79 9.70 -13.92 37.00
N ARG A 80 9.27 -13.48 35.81
CA ARG A 80 10.06 -12.57 34.97
C ARG A 80 10.06 -11.15 35.59
N GLU A 81 11.20 -10.48 35.53
CA GLU A 81 11.36 -9.11 36.05
C GLU A 81 10.81 -8.05 35.08
N LEU A 82 9.63 -8.31 34.52
CA LEU A 82 8.93 -7.45 33.60
C LEU A 82 7.43 -7.43 33.89
N ASN A 83 6.75 -6.35 33.48
CA ASN A 83 5.31 -6.23 33.61
C ASN A 83 4.67 -5.85 32.28
N THR A 84 3.41 -6.26 32.07
CA THR A 84 2.67 -6.01 30.82
C THR A 84 1.42 -5.17 31.09
N VAL A 85 1.20 -4.15 30.27
CA VAL A 85 -0.06 -3.43 30.14
C VAL A 85 -0.72 -3.88 28.84
N PHE A 86 -1.90 -4.46 28.94
CA PHE A 86 -2.67 -4.98 27.81
C PHE A 86 -3.53 -3.88 27.17
N GLN A 87 -3.90 -4.06 25.92
CA GLN A 87 -4.72 -3.15 25.11
C GLN A 87 -6.02 -2.68 25.81
N LYS A 88 -6.69 -3.56 26.59
CA LYS A 88 -7.90 -3.24 27.37
C LYS A 88 -7.61 -2.85 28.83
N TYR A 89 -6.38 -2.45 29.13
CA TYR A 89 -5.89 -2.06 30.48
C TYR A 89 -6.03 -3.12 31.58
N ALA A 90 -6.97 -4.03 31.48
CA ALA A 90 -7.24 -5.14 32.41
C ALA A 90 -7.29 -4.70 33.88
N LEU A 91 -7.88 -3.54 34.20
CA LEU A 91 -8.11 -3.09 35.56
C LEU A 91 -9.12 -4.01 36.26
N PHE A 92 -8.98 -4.16 37.57
CA PHE A 92 -9.93 -4.91 38.41
C PHE A 92 -11.14 -4.01 38.70
N PRO A 93 -12.32 -4.25 38.09
CA PRO A 93 -13.46 -3.33 38.15
C PRO A 93 -14.12 -3.27 39.55
N HIS A 94 -13.87 -4.26 40.40
CA HIS A 94 -14.37 -4.33 41.77
C HIS A 94 -13.43 -3.69 42.79
N MET A 95 -12.33 -3.08 42.34
CA MET A 95 -11.33 -2.40 43.16
C MET A 95 -11.27 -0.92 42.82
N ASN A 96 -11.00 -0.06 43.79
CA ASN A 96 -10.70 1.35 43.56
C ASN A 96 -9.30 1.55 42.95
N VAL A 97 -8.93 2.79 42.68
CA VAL A 97 -7.62 3.16 42.10
C VAL A 97 -6.46 2.68 42.98
N TYR A 98 -6.53 2.96 44.30
CA TYR A 98 -5.50 2.53 45.25
C TYR A 98 -5.33 1.02 45.26
N ASP A 99 -6.41 0.26 45.36
CA ASP A 99 -6.37 -1.20 45.43
C ASP A 99 -5.85 -1.84 44.12
N ASN A 100 -6.18 -1.25 42.95
CA ASN A 100 -5.62 -1.66 41.68
C ASN A 100 -4.08 -1.51 41.65
N ILE A 101 -3.57 -0.34 42.06
CA ILE A 101 -2.13 -0.08 42.08
C ILE A 101 -1.45 -0.96 43.14
N ALA A 102 -2.01 -1.07 44.34
CA ALA A 102 -1.46 -1.83 45.47
C ALA A 102 -1.47 -3.35 45.25
N PHE A 103 -2.19 -3.86 44.27
CA PHE A 103 -2.49 -5.29 44.11
C PHE A 103 -1.22 -6.17 44.14
N GLY A 104 -0.23 -5.84 43.30
CA GLY A 104 1.02 -6.60 43.23
C GLY A 104 1.83 -6.58 44.54
N LEU A 105 1.85 -5.41 45.23
CA LEU A 105 2.54 -5.25 46.51
C LEU A 105 1.88 -6.06 47.62
N LYS A 106 0.54 -6.15 47.61
CA LYS A 106 -0.23 -6.99 48.54
C LYS A 106 0.08 -8.47 48.35
N ILE A 107 0.22 -8.94 47.09
CA ILE A 107 0.63 -10.33 46.81
C ILE A 107 2.04 -10.59 47.33
N LYS A 108 2.96 -9.63 47.18
CA LYS A 108 4.32 -9.71 47.74
C LYS A 108 4.36 -9.59 49.28
N LYS A 109 3.19 -9.43 49.94
CA LYS A 109 3.04 -9.31 51.40
C LYS A 109 3.88 -8.18 52.03
N MET A 110 4.03 -7.07 51.34
CA MET A 110 4.71 -5.89 51.88
C MET A 110 3.91 -5.26 53.00
N SER A 111 4.60 -4.54 53.90
CA SER A 111 3.92 -3.83 55.01
C SER A 111 3.02 -2.71 54.47
N LYS A 112 1.95 -2.40 55.20
CA LYS A 112 0.99 -1.36 54.81
C LYS A 112 1.66 -0.02 54.57
N ASP A 113 2.58 0.39 55.43
CA ASP A 113 3.27 1.69 55.30
C ASP A 113 4.11 1.78 54.02
N VAL A 114 4.76 0.68 53.59
CA VAL A 114 5.51 0.61 52.34
C VAL A 114 4.57 0.66 51.13
N ILE A 115 3.43 -0.05 51.22
CA ILE A 115 2.41 -0.02 50.19
C ILE A 115 1.88 1.40 49.99
N ASP A 116 1.48 2.06 51.10
CA ASP A 116 0.95 3.43 51.09
C ASP A 116 1.95 4.40 50.42
N GLN A 117 3.23 4.35 50.80
CA GLN A 117 4.28 5.20 50.22
C GLN A 117 4.45 4.96 48.73
N LYS A 118 4.54 3.70 48.29
CA LYS A 118 4.72 3.36 46.87
C LYS A 118 3.50 3.75 46.04
N VAL A 119 2.29 3.48 46.51
CA VAL A 119 1.06 3.85 45.80
C VAL A 119 0.94 5.37 45.65
N MET A 120 1.18 6.14 46.75
CA MET A 120 1.12 7.60 46.67
C MET A 120 2.19 8.18 45.75
N LYS A 121 3.41 7.61 45.70
CA LYS A 121 4.44 7.97 44.74
C LYS A 121 3.96 7.73 43.28
N MET A 122 3.33 6.59 43.01
CA MET A 122 2.80 6.28 41.68
C MET A 122 1.64 7.22 41.31
N LEU A 123 0.71 7.50 42.20
CA LEU A 123 -0.40 8.44 41.97
C LEU A 123 0.12 9.84 41.61
N LYS A 124 1.16 10.29 42.28
CA LYS A 124 1.84 11.56 41.94
C LYS A 124 2.50 11.51 40.57
N LEU A 125 3.20 10.41 40.25
CA LEU A 125 3.86 10.21 38.95
C LEU A 125 2.88 10.30 37.77
N ILE A 126 1.67 9.71 37.93
CA ILE A 126 0.65 9.67 36.90
C ILE A 126 -0.36 10.84 36.97
N GLY A 127 -0.16 11.82 37.84
CA GLY A 127 -1.03 13.00 37.99
C GLY A 127 -2.46 12.69 38.46
N LEU A 128 -2.64 11.65 39.29
CA LEU A 128 -3.94 11.25 39.85
C LEU A 128 -3.99 11.31 41.36
N GLU A 129 -3.28 12.27 41.97
CA GLU A 129 -3.38 12.56 43.41
C GLU A 129 -4.83 12.91 43.78
N GLY A 130 -5.34 12.35 44.88
CA GLY A 130 -6.72 12.52 45.33
C GLY A 130 -7.75 11.59 44.65
N PHE A 131 -7.32 10.67 43.79
CA PHE A 131 -8.18 9.69 43.15
C PHE A 131 -8.15 8.31 43.82
N GLU A 132 -7.46 8.14 44.92
CA GLU A 132 -7.18 6.86 45.61
C GLU A 132 -8.42 6.01 45.77
N ASN A 133 -9.51 6.63 46.24
CA ASN A 133 -10.75 5.95 46.59
C ASN A 133 -11.77 5.90 45.43
N LYS A 134 -11.45 6.45 44.27
CA LYS A 134 -12.37 6.43 43.13
C LYS A 134 -12.50 5.03 42.55
N ASP A 135 -13.71 4.71 42.10
CA ASP A 135 -13.98 3.52 41.29
C ASP A 135 -13.33 3.66 39.93
N VAL A 136 -12.58 2.64 39.51
CA VAL A 136 -11.88 2.68 38.21
C VAL A 136 -12.82 2.69 37.01
N THR A 137 -14.06 2.23 37.16
CA THR A 137 -15.08 2.24 36.10
C THR A 137 -15.62 3.64 35.80
N LEU A 138 -15.45 4.59 36.72
CA LEU A 138 -15.86 5.99 36.58
C LEU A 138 -14.75 6.88 36.00
N LEU A 139 -13.58 6.32 35.68
CA LEU A 139 -12.46 7.04 35.11
C LEU A 139 -12.58 7.15 33.58
N SER A 140 -12.05 8.23 33.00
CA SER A 140 -11.86 8.32 31.58
C SER A 140 -10.86 7.26 31.04
N GLY A 141 -10.89 6.93 29.77
CA GLY A 141 -9.98 5.95 29.17
C GLY A 141 -8.49 6.26 29.45
N GLY A 142 -8.07 7.52 29.30
CA GLY A 142 -6.70 7.93 29.65
C GLY A 142 -6.37 7.81 31.14
N GLN A 143 -7.33 8.09 32.04
CA GLN A 143 -7.14 7.87 33.48
C GLN A 143 -7.03 6.39 33.82
N GLN A 144 -7.85 5.53 33.18
CA GLN A 144 -7.75 4.07 33.36
C GLN A 144 -6.39 3.54 32.89
N GLN A 145 -5.91 4.02 31.78
CA GLN A 145 -4.59 3.67 31.24
C GLN A 145 -3.48 4.06 32.23
N ARG A 146 -3.49 5.29 32.75
CA ARG A 146 -2.50 5.76 33.73
C ARG A 146 -2.51 4.87 34.97
N VAL A 147 -3.69 4.47 35.49
CA VAL A 147 -3.80 3.54 36.62
C VAL A 147 -3.19 2.17 36.26
N ALA A 148 -3.41 1.66 35.06
CA ALA A 148 -2.81 0.39 34.62
C ALA A 148 -1.27 0.46 34.55
N ILE A 149 -0.74 1.58 34.02
CA ILE A 149 0.71 1.85 34.02
C ILE A 149 1.26 1.94 35.43
N ALA A 150 0.62 2.68 36.33
CA ALA A 150 1.03 2.79 37.75
C ALA A 150 1.03 1.42 38.43
N ARG A 151 0.00 0.58 38.17
CA ARG A 151 -0.07 -0.80 38.69
C ARG A 151 1.08 -1.66 38.19
N ALA A 152 1.52 -1.46 36.97
CA ALA A 152 2.65 -2.16 36.43
C ALA A 152 3.98 -1.65 37.01
N LEU A 153 4.15 -0.33 37.09
CA LEU A 153 5.38 0.32 37.56
C LEU A 153 5.64 0.19 39.05
N VAL A 154 4.59 0.10 39.87
CA VAL A 154 4.72 0.04 41.37
C VAL A 154 5.56 -1.14 41.84
N ASN A 155 5.66 -2.19 41.03
CA ASN A 155 6.48 -3.38 41.32
C ASN A 155 7.97 -3.20 40.96
N GLU A 156 8.34 -2.04 40.42
CA GLU A 156 9.71 -1.67 40.00
C GLU A 156 10.31 -2.73 39.02
N PRO A 157 9.64 -3.01 37.88
CA PRO A 157 10.17 -3.95 36.90
C PRO A 157 11.37 -3.35 36.16
N SER A 158 12.23 -4.18 35.60
CA SER A 158 13.31 -3.75 34.70
C SER A 158 12.79 -3.38 33.31
N VAL A 159 11.65 -3.96 32.88
CA VAL A 159 11.01 -3.74 31.58
C VAL A 159 9.52 -3.58 31.72
N LEU A 160 8.95 -2.59 31.01
CA LEU A 160 7.51 -2.42 30.83
C LEU A 160 7.11 -2.75 29.39
N LEU A 161 6.20 -3.72 29.24
CA LEU A 161 5.62 -4.13 27.95
C LEU A 161 4.26 -3.44 27.77
N LEU A 162 4.05 -2.82 26.62
CA LEU A 162 2.85 -2.05 26.29
C LEU A 162 2.28 -2.58 24.95
N ASP A 163 1.15 -3.29 24.99
CA ASP A 163 0.50 -3.87 23.80
C ASP A 163 -0.62 -2.96 23.32
N GLU A 164 -0.36 -2.14 22.29
CA GLU A 164 -1.28 -1.14 21.71
C GLU A 164 -2.05 -0.29 22.73
N PRO A 165 -1.38 0.31 23.71
CA PRO A 165 -2.08 0.92 24.86
C PRO A 165 -2.88 2.18 24.49
N LEU A 166 -2.56 2.86 23.37
CA LEU A 166 -3.19 4.13 22.94
C LEU A 166 -4.33 3.92 21.93
N SER A 167 -4.54 2.71 21.43
CA SER A 167 -5.46 2.41 20.32
C SER A 167 -6.94 2.74 20.61
N ALA A 168 -7.34 2.72 21.89
CA ALA A 168 -8.72 2.98 22.34
C ALA A 168 -9.01 4.46 22.65
N LEU A 169 -8.03 5.37 22.49
CA LEU A 169 -8.15 6.79 22.81
C LEU A 169 -8.49 7.63 21.57
N ASP A 170 -9.24 8.72 21.77
CA ASP A 170 -9.42 9.74 20.76
C ASP A 170 -8.10 10.46 20.43
N LEU A 171 -8.03 11.13 19.28
CA LEU A 171 -6.80 11.75 18.77
C LEU A 171 -6.15 12.73 19.73
N LYS A 172 -6.94 13.60 20.39
CA LYS A 172 -6.41 14.61 21.32
C LYS A 172 -5.81 13.97 22.55
N LEU A 173 -6.56 13.05 23.17
CA LEU A 173 -6.12 12.35 24.37
C LEU A 173 -4.93 11.43 24.05
N ARG A 174 -4.87 10.86 22.86
CA ARG A 174 -3.73 10.05 22.38
C ARG A 174 -2.44 10.87 22.36
N LYS A 175 -2.46 12.07 21.77
CA LYS A 175 -1.28 12.98 21.75
C LYS A 175 -0.82 13.41 23.14
N GLU A 176 -1.77 13.72 24.04
CA GLU A 176 -1.43 14.02 25.43
C GLU A 176 -0.76 12.81 26.13
N MET A 177 -1.29 11.60 25.90
CA MET A 177 -0.75 10.38 26.50
C MET A 177 0.62 9.96 25.95
N GLN A 178 0.91 10.21 24.66
CA GLN A 178 2.25 9.99 24.09
C GLN A 178 3.31 10.78 24.86
N TYR A 179 3.08 12.08 25.05
CA TYR A 179 3.98 12.93 25.81
C TYR A 179 4.16 12.47 27.26
N GLU A 180 3.05 12.10 27.92
CA GLU A 180 3.10 11.61 29.31
C GLU A 180 3.85 10.28 29.43
N LEU A 181 3.64 9.34 28.50
CA LEU A 181 4.36 8.06 28.50
C LEU A 181 5.87 8.24 28.37
N LYS A 182 6.32 9.10 27.45
CA LYS A 182 7.75 9.40 27.29
C LYS A 182 8.32 10.04 28.55
N LYS A 183 7.58 10.97 29.17
CA LYS A 183 7.97 11.61 30.43
C LYS A 183 8.08 10.60 31.57
N ILE A 184 7.08 9.71 31.72
CA ILE A 184 7.10 8.66 32.74
C ILE A 184 8.31 7.75 32.56
N GLN A 185 8.61 7.33 31.33
CA GLN A 185 9.76 6.49 31.02
C GLN A 185 11.08 7.16 31.44
N GLN A 186 11.24 8.46 31.12
CA GLN A 186 12.43 9.23 31.51
C GLN A 186 12.56 9.40 33.03
N GLU A 187 11.44 9.64 33.75
CA GLU A 187 11.44 9.81 35.21
C GLU A 187 11.72 8.50 35.96
N VAL A 188 11.22 7.36 35.43
CA VAL A 188 11.40 6.05 36.07
C VAL A 188 12.74 5.42 35.69
N GLY A 189 13.26 5.69 34.48
CA GLY A 189 14.56 5.21 33.99
C GLY A 189 14.58 3.70 33.78
N ILE A 190 13.51 3.11 33.18
CA ILE A 190 13.43 1.69 32.80
C ILE A 190 13.19 1.53 31.29
N THR A 191 13.40 0.33 30.80
CA THR A 191 13.17 0.02 29.38
C THR A 191 11.68 -0.18 29.10
N PHE A 192 11.17 0.50 28.05
CA PHE A 192 9.82 0.32 27.55
C PHE A 192 9.86 -0.41 26.22
N ILE A 193 8.99 -1.41 26.04
CA ILE A 193 8.72 -2.03 24.76
C ILE A 193 7.27 -1.76 24.41
N PHE A 194 7.08 -1.01 23.35
CA PHE A 194 5.80 -0.48 22.91
C PHE A 194 5.40 -1.10 21.57
N VAL A 195 4.20 -1.65 21.48
CA VAL A 195 3.64 -2.17 20.23
C VAL A 195 2.62 -1.20 19.69
N THR A 196 2.74 -0.82 18.45
CA THR A 196 1.77 0.01 17.74
C THR A 196 1.75 -0.30 16.24
N HIS A 197 0.71 0.16 15.57
CA HIS A 197 0.63 0.27 14.11
C HIS A 197 0.61 1.74 13.64
N ASP A 198 0.66 2.69 14.57
CA ASP A 198 0.64 4.13 14.33
C ASP A 198 2.07 4.67 14.19
N GLN A 199 2.35 5.28 13.03
CA GLN A 199 3.67 5.81 12.67
C GLN A 199 4.02 7.04 13.52
N GLU A 200 3.04 7.93 13.79
CA GLU A 200 3.24 9.15 14.59
C GLU A 200 3.66 8.78 16.02
N GLU A 201 3.03 7.73 16.61
CA GLU A 201 3.40 7.22 17.92
C GLU A 201 4.86 6.75 17.94
N ALA A 202 5.26 5.95 16.94
CA ALA A 202 6.62 5.41 16.86
C ALA A 202 7.66 6.52 16.68
N LEU A 203 7.45 7.45 15.76
CA LEU A 203 8.39 8.56 15.50
C LEU A 203 8.53 9.52 16.69
N THR A 204 7.43 9.76 17.42
CA THR A 204 7.42 10.78 18.50
C THR A 204 8.02 10.27 19.81
N MET A 205 7.82 9.00 20.15
CA MET A 205 8.16 8.49 21.48
C MET A 205 9.43 7.65 21.55
N SER A 206 9.86 7.05 20.42
CA SER A 206 10.90 6.02 20.45
C SER A 206 12.31 6.57 20.53
N ASP A 207 13.20 5.81 21.17
CA ASP A 207 14.63 5.93 20.99
C ASP A 207 15.12 4.95 19.91
N LYS A 208 14.35 3.88 19.68
CA LYS A 208 14.61 2.86 18.66
C LYS A 208 13.28 2.33 18.12
N ILE A 209 13.17 2.27 16.79
CA ILE A 209 12.04 1.67 16.08
C ILE A 209 12.49 0.35 15.44
N VAL A 210 11.64 -0.67 15.55
CA VAL A 210 11.79 -1.96 14.89
C VAL A 210 10.61 -2.13 13.94
N ILE A 211 10.85 -2.01 12.64
CA ILE A 211 9.81 -2.20 11.62
C ILE A 211 9.70 -3.68 11.30
N MET A 212 8.49 -4.22 11.44
CA MET A 212 8.17 -5.62 11.17
C MET A 212 7.17 -5.77 10.02
N LYS A 213 7.42 -6.76 9.16
CA LYS A 213 6.52 -7.18 8.09
C LYS A 213 6.56 -8.71 7.95
N ASP A 214 5.40 -9.35 7.84
CA ASP A 214 5.27 -10.78 7.54
C ASP A 214 6.13 -11.72 8.41
N GLY A 215 6.31 -11.36 9.69
CA GLY A 215 7.09 -12.15 10.65
C GLY A 215 8.59 -11.91 10.63
N GLU A 216 9.06 -10.90 9.92
CA GLU A 216 10.47 -10.53 9.77
C GLU A 216 10.71 -9.07 10.18
N ILE A 217 11.93 -8.75 10.62
CA ILE A 217 12.38 -7.38 10.83
C ILE A 217 12.85 -6.81 9.49
N GLN A 218 12.29 -5.68 9.09
CA GLN A 218 12.67 -4.97 7.87
C GLN A 218 13.80 -3.97 8.13
N GLN A 219 13.69 -3.19 9.22
CA GLN A 219 14.70 -2.22 9.62
C GLN A 219 14.66 -1.97 11.12
N VAL A 220 15.82 -1.66 11.70
CA VAL A 220 15.98 -1.22 13.08
C VAL A 220 16.84 0.05 13.08
N GLY A 221 16.36 1.13 13.67
CA GLY A 221 17.10 2.40 13.74
C GLY A 221 16.49 3.39 14.70
N SER A 222 17.09 4.59 14.80
CA SER A 222 16.45 5.74 15.44
C SER A 222 15.23 6.20 14.61
N PRO A 223 14.33 7.01 15.16
CA PRO A 223 13.26 7.63 14.37
C PRO A 223 13.78 8.37 13.14
N GLU A 224 14.85 9.12 13.29
CA GLU A 224 15.50 9.87 12.22
C GLU A 224 16.06 8.96 11.14
N ASP A 225 16.79 7.87 11.51
CA ASP A 225 17.35 6.91 10.56
C ASP A 225 16.23 6.22 9.74
N ILE A 226 15.15 5.81 10.43
CA ILE A 226 14.03 5.12 9.79
C ILE A 226 13.27 6.03 8.82
N TYR A 227 13.14 7.32 9.14
CA TYR A 227 12.43 8.27 8.30
C TYR A 227 13.28 8.75 7.10
N ASN A 228 14.53 9.12 7.36
CA ASN A 228 15.42 9.73 6.37
C ASN A 228 16.16 8.69 5.52
N GLU A 229 16.51 7.53 6.08
CA GLU A 229 17.31 6.47 5.44
C GLU A 229 16.58 5.13 5.41
N PRO A 230 15.39 5.03 4.76
CA PRO A 230 14.68 3.76 4.65
C PRO A 230 15.45 2.77 3.78
N VAL A 231 15.65 1.53 4.27
CA VAL A 231 16.43 0.50 3.56
C VAL A 231 15.75 -0.05 2.31
N ASN A 232 14.44 0.14 2.16
CA ASN A 232 13.67 -0.35 1.02
C ASN A 232 12.36 0.42 0.84
N GLN A 233 11.71 0.24 -0.32
CA GLN A 233 10.43 0.88 -0.66
C GLN A 233 9.32 0.62 0.37
N TYR A 234 9.30 -0.59 0.99
CA TYR A 234 8.29 -0.90 1.99
C TYR A 234 8.43 0.01 3.21
N VAL A 235 9.64 0.14 3.75
CA VAL A 235 9.91 1.04 4.89
C VAL A 235 9.60 2.48 4.52
N ALA A 236 10.05 2.96 3.36
CA ALA A 236 9.79 4.31 2.87
C ALA A 236 8.29 4.65 2.82
N LYS A 237 7.48 3.78 2.19
CA LYS A 237 6.03 3.93 2.08
C LYS A 237 5.29 3.73 3.40
N PHE A 238 5.83 2.88 4.28
CA PHE A 238 5.18 2.53 5.53
C PHE A 238 5.36 3.60 6.60
N ILE A 239 6.48 4.34 6.63
CA ILE A 239 6.78 5.30 7.70
C ILE A 239 6.29 6.73 7.40
N GLY A 240 5.96 7.03 6.17
CA GLY A 240 5.49 8.34 5.74
C GLY A 240 5.24 8.38 4.25
N GLU A 241 4.67 9.49 3.78
CA GLU A 241 4.51 9.73 2.35
C GLU A 241 5.88 9.90 1.69
N SER A 242 6.03 9.43 0.45
CA SER A 242 7.32 9.43 -0.24
C SER A 242 7.14 9.44 -1.75
N ASN A 243 7.90 10.25 -2.44
CA ASN A 243 8.13 10.10 -3.87
C ASN A 243 9.20 9.04 -4.07
N ILE A 244 8.86 7.91 -4.69
CA ILE A 244 9.79 6.80 -4.96
C ILE A 244 9.98 6.69 -6.46
N ILE A 245 11.22 6.89 -6.92
CA ILE A 245 11.55 7.08 -8.32
C ILE A 245 12.57 6.02 -8.73
N PRO A 246 12.28 5.18 -9.74
CA PRO A 246 13.29 4.30 -10.33
C PRO A 246 14.45 5.12 -10.91
N ALA A 247 15.67 4.75 -10.56
CA ALA A 247 16.87 5.51 -10.87
C ALA A 247 18.07 4.62 -11.18
N ARG A 248 19.20 5.20 -11.58
CA ARG A 248 20.48 4.52 -11.74
C ARG A 248 21.60 5.32 -11.09
N MET A 249 22.45 4.65 -10.33
CA MET A 249 23.68 5.27 -9.83
C MET A 249 24.67 5.48 -10.98
N ILE A 250 25.12 6.70 -11.16
CA ILE A 250 26.18 7.01 -12.17
C ILE A 250 27.57 6.76 -11.59
N CYS A 251 27.77 7.19 -10.36
CA CYS A 251 28.95 6.96 -9.51
C CYS A 251 28.59 7.36 -8.09
N ASP A 252 29.48 7.17 -7.14
CA ASP A 252 29.32 7.66 -5.78
C ASP A 252 28.86 9.13 -5.77
N LYS A 253 27.81 9.40 -5.01
CA LYS A 253 27.18 10.72 -4.85
C LYS A 253 26.53 11.30 -6.10
N LYS A 254 26.23 10.45 -7.11
CA LYS A 254 25.50 10.88 -8.31
C LYS A 254 24.51 9.82 -8.75
N VAL A 255 23.25 10.21 -8.80
CA VAL A 255 22.14 9.37 -9.24
C VAL A 255 21.45 10.01 -10.44
N ARG A 256 20.88 9.19 -11.34
CA ARG A 256 20.19 9.66 -12.53
C ARG A 256 18.77 9.10 -12.58
N PHE A 257 17.82 10.00 -12.75
CA PHE A 257 16.43 9.72 -13.09
C PHE A 257 15.88 10.84 -13.98
N ASP A 258 14.84 10.56 -14.76
CA ASP A 258 14.26 11.49 -15.74
C ASP A 258 15.30 12.13 -16.69
N ASP A 259 16.30 11.35 -17.09
CA ASP A 259 17.44 11.81 -17.90
C ASP A 259 18.29 12.94 -17.29
N ILE A 260 18.03 13.29 -16.03
CA ILE A 260 18.76 14.31 -15.29
C ILE A 260 19.66 13.62 -14.24
N THR A 261 20.90 14.10 -14.12
CA THR A 261 21.83 13.63 -13.07
C THR A 261 21.79 14.58 -11.90
N PHE A 262 21.51 14.02 -10.72
CA PHE A 262 21.45 14.73 -9.45
C PHE A 262 22.64 14.35 -8.55
N ASP A 263 23.07 15.28 -7.71
CA ASP A 263 23.96 14.98 -6.60
C ASP A 263 23.15 14.33 -5.47
N CYS A 264 23.69 13.29 -4.83
CA CYS A 264 23.16 12.64 -3.63
C CYS A 264 24.28 12.43 -2.61
N VAL A 265 23.95 11.93 -1.43
CA VAL A 265 24.95 11.67 -0.37
C VAL A 265 25.46 10.23 -0.36
N ASP A 266 24.75 9.31 -1.02
CA ASP A 266 24.96 7.89 -0.97
C ASP A 266 26.22 7.42 -1.73
N VAL A 267 26.86 6.38 -1.20
CA VAL A 267 28.09 5.81 -1.73
C VAL A 267 28.08 4.28 -1.63
N GLY A 268 28.94 3.61 -2.40
CA GLY A 268 29.12 2.15 -2.32
C GLY A 268 28.33 1.36 -3.36
N TYR A 269 27.58 2.03 -4.23
CA TYR A 269 26.87 1.41 -5.35
C TYR A 269 27.77 1.29 -6.58
N LYS A 270 27.46 0.31 -7.45
CA LYS A 270 28.17 0.12 -8.72
C LYS A 270 27.71 1.15 -9.75
N GLU A 271 28.59 1.45 -10.71
CA GLU A 271 28.21 2.26 -11.87
C GLU A 271 27.07 1.62 -12.67
N ASN A 272 26.04 2.40 -12.99
CA ASN A 272 24.79 2.01 -13.65
C ASN A 272 23.92 0.99 -12.88
N GLU A 273 24.16 0.81 -11.58
CA GLU A 273 23.32 -0.03 -10.73
C GLU A 273 21.88 0.52 -10.68
N PRO A 274 20.86 -0.31 -10.95
CA PRO A 274 19.47 0.09 -10.81
C PRO A 274 19.14 0.24 -9.31
N VAL A 275 18.59 1.39 -8.95
CA VAL A 275 18.25 1.78 -7.58
C VAL A 275 16.88 2.43 -7.53
N ASP A 276 16.34 2.61 -6.34
CA ASP A 276 15.19 3.47 -6.10
C ASP A 276 15.65 4.72 -5.34
N VAL A 277 15.19 5.89 -5.77
CA VAL A 277 15.39 7.17 -5.07
C VAL A 277 14.15 7.47 -4.26
N VAL A 278 14.32 7.88 -3.02
CA VAL A 278 13.27 8.41 -2.15
C VAL A 278 13.49 9.88 -1.92
N ILE A 279 12.44 10.68 -2.12
CA ILE A 279 12.42 12.11 -1.77
C ILE A 279 11.13 12.38 -1.00
N ARG A 280 11.22 12.99 0.17
CA ARG A 280 10.05 13.31 0.97
C ARG A 280 9.28 14.48 0.35
N PRO A 281 7.93 14.51 0.44
CA PRO A 281 7.13 15.61 -0.12
C PRO A 281 7.49 16.99 0.44
N GLU A 282 7.90 17.06 1.70
CA GLU A 282 8.33 18.29 2.39
C GLU A 282 9.71 18.80 2.00
N ASP A 283 10.54 17.97 1.36
CA ASP A 283 11.90 18.30 0.94
C ASP A 283 11.97 18.85 -0.49
N ILE A 284 10.80 18.95 -1.15
CA ILE A 284 10.69 19.45 -2.52
C ILE A 284 10.18 20.89 -2.48
N ASP A 285 10.99 21.82 -2.95
CA ASP A 285 10.61 23.21 -3.12
C ASP A 285 10.06 23.48 -4.51
N ILE A 286 8.94 24.21 -4.59
CA ILE A 286 8.37 24.74 -5.83
C ILE A 286 8.98 26.12 -6.09
N VAL A 287 9.60 26.28 -7.26
CA VAL A 287 10.30 27.50 -7.68
C VAL A 287 9.82 27.96 -9.07
N ASP A 288 10.33 29.08 -9.56
CA ASP A 288 10.11 29.47 -10.97
C ASP A 288 10.74 28.44 -11.91
N VAL A 289 10.12 28.18 -13.06
CA VAL A 289 10.55 27.19 -14.08
C VAL A 289 12.04 27.29 -14.41
N LYS A 290 12.58 28.51 -14.51
CA LYS A 290 14.01 28.77 -14.83
C LYS A 290 14.99 28.41 -13.71
N ASP A 291 14.51 28.33 -12.45
CA ASP A 291 15.32 28.08 -11.26
C ASP A 291 15.20 26.61 -10.79
N GLY A 292 14.25 25.85 -11.35
CA GLY A 292 14.03 24.45 -11.05
C GLY A 292 15.09 23.53 -11.66
N LYS A 293 15.41 22.45 -10.96
CA LYS A 293 16.21 21.33 -11.50
C LYS A 293 15.37 20.44 -12.42
N MET A 294 14.08 20.37 -12.17
CA MET A 294 13.05 19.72 -12.98
C MET A 294 11.91 20.71 -13.20
N THR A 295 11.07 20.43 -14.20
CA THR A 295 9.85 21.21 -14.47
C THR A 295 8.66 20.28 -14.56
N GLY A 296 7.48 20.76 -14.17
CA GLY A 296 6.24 20.01 -14.26
C GLY A 296 5.02 20.93 -14.23
N GLU A 297 3.87 20.38 -14.51
CA GLU A 297 2.56 21.04 -14.45
C GLU A 297 1.84 20.64 -13.17
N VAL A 298 1.24 21.61 -12.48
CA VAL A 298 0.48 21.36 -11.27
C VAL A 298 -0.88 20.74 -11.63
N GLU A 299 -1.09 19.48 -11.24
CA GLU A 299 -2.33 18.75 -11.50
C GLU A 299 -3.42 18.98 -10.46
N SER A 300 -3.02 19.01 -9.19
CA SER A 300 -3.98 19.20 -8.11
C SER A 300 -3.38 19.90 -6.90
N VAL A 301 -4.23 20.61 -6.16
CA VAL A 301 -3.86 21.36 -4.96
C VAL A 301 -4.89 21.11 -3.86
N LEU A 302 -4.49 20.48 -2.78
CA LEU A 302 -5.36 20.12 -1.66
C LEU A 302 -4.88 20.75 -0.35
N PHE A 303 -5.71 21.58 0.29
CA PHE A 303 -5.39 22.15 1.58
C PHE A 303 -5.62 21.15 2.74
N LYS A 304 -4.57 20.81 3.47
CA LYS A 304 -4.58 19.85 4.60
C LYS A 304 -4.64 20.52 5.98
N GLY A 305 -4.94 21.79 6.05
CA GLY A 305 -5.08 22.56 7.29
C GLY A 305 -3.83 23.33 7.70
N VAL A 306 -2.64 22.75 7.60
CA VAL A 306 -1.35 23.38 7.94
C VAL A 306 -0.42 23.56 6.74
N HIS A 307 -0.63 22.78 5.69
CA HIS A 307 0.09 22.85 4.41
C HIS A 307 -0.85 22.55 3.25
N TYR A 308 -0.38 22.82 2.04
CA TYR A 308 -0.97 22.32 0.79
C TYR A 308 -0.25 21.04 0.38
N GLU A 309 -1.01 20.03 -0.01
CA GLU A 309 -0.54 18.86 -0.74
C GLU A 309 -0.74 19.17 -2.24
N ILE A 310 0.35 19.17 -2.99
CA ILE A 310 0.36 19.51 -4.41
C ILE A 310 0.88 18.31 -5.19
N MET A 311 0.17 17.92 -6.25
CA MET A 311 0.63 16.94 -7.23
C MET A 311 1.15 17.68 -8.45
N VAL A 312 2.38 17.35 -8.87
CA VAL A 312 3.02 17.94 -10.04
C VAL A 312 3.44 16.84 -10.99
N GLU A 313 2.87 16.82 -12.19
CA GLU A 313 3.28 15.89 -13.25
C GLU A 313 4.54 16.42 -13.95
N THR A 314 5.65 15.68 -13.86
CA THR A 314 6.93 16.06 -14.50
C THR A 314 7.15 15.34 -15.84
N VAL A 315 6.60 14.14 -15.99
CA VAL A 315 6.62 13.36 -17.23
C VAL A 315 5.21 12.90 -17.53
N PRO A 316 4.55 13.46 -18.54
CA PRO A 316 3.19 13.06 -18.90
C PRO A 316 3.11 11.57 -19.20
N GLY A 317 2.05 10.92 -18.74
CA GLY A 317 1.76 9.54 -19.07
C GLY A 317 1.57 9.34 -20.58
N THR A 318 1.74 8.11 -21.04
CA THR A 318 1.50 7.74 -22.45
C THR A 318 0.05 7.31 -22.61
N HIS A 319 -0.67 7.83 -23.60
CA HIS A 319 -2.06 7.49 -23.81
C HIS A 319 -2.37 7.17 -25.27
N VAL A 320 -3.27 6.22 -25.49
CA VAL A 320 -3.83 5.86 -26.78
C VAL A 320 -5.35 5.86 -26.72
N THR A 321 -5.99 6.58 -27.65
CA THR A 321 -7.45 6.60 -27.78
C THR A 321 -7.88 5.75 -28.96
N VAL A 322 -8.84 4.86 -28.73
CA VAL A 322 -9.45 4.00 -29.74
C VAL A 322 -10.96 4.23 -29.81
N ASN A 323 -11.59 3.79 -30.90
CA ASN A 323 -13.03 3.84 -31.05
C ASN A 323 -13.63 2.48 -30.65
N MET A 324 -14.66 2.53 -29.81
CA MET A 324 -15.56 1.41 -29.54
C MET A 324 -16.85 1.61 -30.33
N HIS A 325 -17.18 0.69 -31.20
CA HIS A 325 -18.44 0.68 -31.92
C HIS A 325 -19.47 -0.13 -31.14
N VAL A 326 -20.63 0.45 -30.89
CA VAL A 326 -21.72 -0.16 -30.13
C VAL A 326 -22.95 -0.29 -31.00
N ASN A 327 -23.45 -1.51 -31.13
CA ASN A 327 -24.69 -1.81 -31.86
C ASN A 327 -25.66 -2.62 -30.98
N LYS A 328 -26.89 -2.77 -31.48
CA LYS A 328 -27.81 -3.76 -30.97
C LYS A 328 -27.61 -5.09 -31.68
N ASN A 329 -27.93 -6.20 -31.00
CA ASN A 329 -28.02 -7.49 -31.65
C ASN A 329 -29.11 -7.49 -32.72
N TYR A 330 -28.68 -7.53 -33.97
CA TYR A 330 -29.61 -7.63 -35.10
C TYR A 330 -29.81 -9.08 -35.49
N ALA A 331 -31.08 -9.49 -35.57
CA ALA A 331 -31.42 -10.78 -36.11
C ALA A 331 -32.51 -10.62 -37.20
N ILE A 332 -32.32 -11.30 -38.29
CA ILE A 332 -33.26 -11.34 -39.40
C ILE A 332 -34.03 -12.66 -39.37
N THR A 333 -35.38 -12.58 -39.51
CA THR A 333 -36.26 -13.74 -39.61
C THR A 333 -36.64 -13.96 -41.08
N SER A 334 -36.62 -15.21 -41.54
CA SER A 334 -37.08 -15.60 -42.85
C SER A 334 -38.54 -15.25 -43.12
N GLU A 335 -38.95 -15.08 -44.39
CA GLU A 335 -40.33 -14.74 -44.77
C GLU A 335 -41.34 -15.77 -44.30
N ASP A 336 -40.97 -17.05 -44.20
CA ASP A 336 -41.83 -18.13 -43.69
C ASP A 336 -41.77 -18.31 -42.18
N GLY A 337 -40.98 -17.51 -41.47
CA GLY A 337 -40.85 -17.51 -40.02
C GLY A 337 -40.06 -18.68 -39.41
N LYS A 338 -39.47 -19.55 -40.23
CA LYS A 338 -38.86 -20.82 -39.77
C LYS A 338 -37.37 -20.72 -39.48
N GLU A 339 -36.73 -19.65 -39.94
CA GLU A 339 -35.31 -19.42 -39.69
C GLU A 339 -35.06 -18.01 -39.16
N LYS A 340 -34.14 -17.93 -38.25
CA LYS A 340 -33.60 -16.67 -37.73
C LYS A 340 -32.09 -16.71 -37.81
N ILE A 341 -31.48 -15.61 -38.26
CA ILE A 341 -30.01 -15.46 -38.36
C ILE A 341 -29.59 -14.16 -37.69
N SER A 342 -28.55 -14.23 -36.89
CA SER A 342 -27.89 -13.07 -36.27
C SER A 342 -26.41 -13.07 -36.57
N ALA A 343 -25.83 -11.89 -36.62
CA ALA A 343 -24.39 -11.67 -36.68
C ALA A 343 -24.07 -10.25 -36.25
N ASN A 344 -22.86 -10.01 -35.77
CA ASN A 344 -22.34 -8.71 -35.37
C ASN A 344 -21.34 -8.16 -36.37
N ASP A 345 -21.22 -6.85 -36.40
CA ASP A 345 -20.07 -6.19 -37.02
C ASP A 345 -18.81 -6.45 -36.19
N PHE A 346 -17.61 -6.48 -36.78
CA PHE A 346 -16.40 -6.78 -36.04
C PHE A 346 -15.15 -6.13 -36.63
N TYR A 347 -14.09 -6.10 -35.84
CA TYR A 347 -12.77 -5.65 -36.24
C TYR A 347 -11.83 -6.82 -36.51
N LEU A 348 -10.94 -6.67 -37.49
CA LEU A 348 -9.82 -7.54 -37.77
C LEU A 348 -8.54 -6.74 -37.74
N ASP A 349 -7.52 -7.29 -37.10
CA ASP A 349 -6.16 -6.79 -37.26
C ASP A 349 -5.62 -7.16 -38.67
N LEU A 350 -4.90 -6.26 -39.27
CA LEU A 350 -4.24 -6.50 -40.57
C LEU A 350 -3.28 -7.70 -40.51
N GLU A 351 -2.67 -7.98 -39.36
CA GLU A 351 -1.82 -9.16 -39.17
C GLU A 351 -2.62 -10.47 -39.15
N ASP A 352 -3.77 -10.50 -38.52
CA ASP A 352 -4.67 -11.66 -38.43
C ASP A 352 -5.21 -12.07 -39.80
N MET A 353 -5.22 -11.12 -40.75
CA MET A 353 -5.70 -11.36 -42.12
C MET A 353 -4.91 -12.42 -42.90
N LYS A 354 -3.69 -12.76 -42.45
CA LYS A 354 -2.81 -13.71 -43.20
C LYS A 354 -3.35 -15.14 -43.19
N ASP A 355 -4.08 -15.52 -42.13
CA ASP A 355 -4.51 -16.88 -41.87
C ASP A 355 -6.05 -17.00 -41.63
N ILE A 356 -6.81 -15.93 -41.92
CA ILE A 356 -8.26 -15.90 -41.67
C ILE A 356 -9.01 -16.84 -42.62
N ASP A 357 -9.86 -17.69 -42.05
CA ASP A 357 -10.77 -18.57 -42.76
C ASP A 357 -12.24 -18.26 -42.47
N ASP A 358 -13.16 -18.88 -43.19
CA ASP A 358 -14.61 -18.69 -43.01
C ASP A 358 -15.09 -19.02 -41.59
N LYS A 359 -14.43 -19.96 -40.91
CA LYS A 359 -14.79 -20.33 -39.54
C LYS A 359 -14.41 -19.24 -38.55
N GLU A 360 -13.26 -18.62 -38.76
CA GLU A 360 -12.81 -17.50 -37.95
C GLU A 360 -13.71 -16.28 -38.18
N ILE A 361 -14.13 -16.01 -39.42
CA ILE A 361 -15.09 -14.94 -39.75
C ILE A 361 -16.43 -15.17 -39.03
N VAL A 362 -16.97 -16.41 -39.04
CA VAL A 362 -18.20 -16.76 -38.32
C VAL A 362 -18.04 -16.56 -36.83
N ALA A 363 -16.91 -17.00 -36.27
CA ALA A 363 -16.64 -16.86 -34.84
C ALA A 363 -16.51 -15.40 -34.39
N ARG A 364 -15.78 -14.58 -35.16
CA ARG A 364 -15.60 -13.14 -34.88
C ARG A 364 -16.89 -12.34 -34.99
N ALA A 365 -17.75 -12.70 -35.91
CA ALA A 365 -19.07 -12.10 -36.07
C ALA A 365 -20.11 -12.64 -35.09
N ASP A 366 -19.79 -13.65 -34.29
CA ASP A 366 -20.76 -14.42 -33.49
C ASP A 366 -22.01 -14.77 -34.33
N ALA A 367 -21.75 -15.23 -35.55
CA ALA A 367 -22.81 -15.48 -36.52
C ALA A 367 -23.52 -16.81 -36.18
N GLN A 368 -24.83 -16.75 -35.97
CA GLN A 368 -25.66 -17.89 -35.58
C GLN A 368 -26.98 -17.92 -36.37
N ALA A 369 -27.47 -19.11 -36.65
CA ALA A 369 -28.81 -19.28 -37.21
C ALA A 369 -29.55 -20.39 -36.47
N TRP A 370 -30.88 -20.24 -36.29
CA TRP A 370 -31.71 -21.18 -35.58
C TRP A 370 -33.18 -21.14 -36.02
N ASN A 371 -33.90 -22.20 -35.72
CA ASN A 371 -35.35 -22.23 -35.87
C ASN A 371 -35.99 -21.58 -34.64
N PRO A 372 -36.77 -20.48 -34.76
CA PRO A 372 -37.34 -19.77 -33.62
C PRO A 372 -38.48 -20.52 -32.91
N GLU A 373 -39.00 -21.59 -33.48
CA GLU A 373 -40.05 -22.43 -32.86
C GLU A 373 -39.46 -23.60 -32.04
N THR A 374 -38.29 -24.13 -32.47
CA THR A 374 -37.69 -25.32 -31.84
C THR A 374 -36.38 -25.03 -31.14
N ASP A 375 -35.82 -23.82 -31.28
CA ASP A 375 -34.50 -23.40 -30.83
C ASP A 375 -33.33 -24.27 -31.35
N GLU A 376 -33.57 -25.06 -32.40
CA GLU A 376 -32.54 -25.88 -33.03
C GLU A 376 -31.61 -25.02 -33.91
N PHE A 377 -30.28 -25.18 -33.75
CA PHE A 377 -29.30 -24.49 -34.57
C PHE A 377 -29.37 -24.95 -36.04
N ILE A 378 -29.22 -23.96 -36.94
CA ILE A 378 -29.17 -24.15 -38.37
C ILE A 378 -27.74 -23.77 -38.84
N SER A 379 -27.15 -24.58 -39.71
CA SER A 379 -25.80 -24.27 -40.22
C SER A 379 -25.82 -23.07 -41.14
N ILE A 380 -24.86 -22.14 -40.92
CA ILE A 380 -24.48 -21.12 -41.91
C ILE A 380 -23.77 -21.87 -43.05
N HIS A 381 -24.22 -21.69 -44.25
CA HIS A 381 -23.77 -22.48 -45.41
C HIS A 381 -22.89 -21.70 -46.38
N ASP A 382 -23.15 -20.42 -46.55
CA ASP A 382 -22.47 -19.57 -47.50
C ASP A 382 -22.02 -18.26 -46.83
N ILE A 383 -20.77 -17.90 -47.07
CA ILE A 383 -20.13 -16.71 -46.55
C ILE A 383 -19.54 -15.96 -47.74
N ASP A 384 -20.17 -14.84 -48.07
CA ASP A 384 -19.72 -13.98 -49.16
C ASP A 384 -19.12 -12.68 -48.62
N THR A 385 -17.88 -12.36 -48.99
CA THR A 385 -17.17 -11.18 -48.48
C THR A 385 -16.31 -10.52 -49.55
N ASP A 386 -16.21 -9.20 -49.50
CA ASP A 386 -15.31 -8.39 -50.31
C ASP A 386 -13.98 -8.09 -49.58
N LEU A 387 -13.67 -8.82 -48.50
CA LEU A 387 -12.53 -8.62 -47.61
C LEU A 387 -11.20 -8.66 -48.36
N LYS A 388 -10.33 -7.69 -48.11
CA LYS A 388 -8.97 -7.58 -48.64
C LYS A 388 -7.94 -7.37 -47.54
N GLN A 389 -6.73 -7.80 -47.79
CA GLN A 389 -5.61 -7.65 -46.84
C GLN A 389 -5.04 -6.20 -46.86
N GLU A 390 -5.93 -5.24 -46.60
CA GLU A 390 -5.63 -3.81 -46.54
C GLU A 390 -6.53 -3.17 -45.50
N VAL A 391 -6.03 -2.14 -44.80
CA VAL A 391 -6.84 -1.36 -43.85
C VAL A 391 -8.03 -0.73 -44.59
N GLY A 392 -9.24 -0.97 -44.09
CA GLY A 392 -10.47 -0.47 -44.70
C GLY A 392 -11.75 -1.03 -44.10
N GLU A 393 -12.88 -0.61 -44.69
CA GLU A 393 -14.22 -1.11 -44.37
C GLU A 393 -14.65 -2.08 -45.46
N TYR A 394 -15.08 -3.26 -45.05
CA TYR A 394 -15.53 -4.37 -45.89
C TYR A 394 -16.87 -4.89 -45.44
N THR A 395 -17.47 -5.79 -46.19
CA THR A 395 -18.73 -6.42 -45.87
C THR A 395 -18.61 -7.95 -45.88
N VAL A 396 -19.42 -8.60 -45.06
CA VAL A 396 -19.61 -10.04 -45.07
C VAL A 396 -21.11 -10.37 -44.99
N THR A 397 -21.54 -11.30 -45.85
CA THR A 397 -22.90 -11.80 -45.84
C THR A 397 -22.91 -13.27 -45.43
N PHE A 398 -23.59 -13.57 -44.37
CA PHE A 398 -23.82 -14.94 -43.88
C PHE A 398 -25.18 -15.42 -44.36
N SER A 399 -25.25 -16.65 -44.89
CA SER A 399 -26.48 -17.19 -45.46
C SER A 399 -26.71 -18.64 -45.01
N THR A 400 -27.98 -19.00 -44.76
CA THR A 400 -28.42 -20.38 -44.57
C THR A 400 -28.73 -21.07 -45.91
N ASN A 401 -28.93 -22.38 -45.90
CA ASN A 401 -29.36 -23.16 -47.06
C ASN A 401 -30.67 -22.66 -47.70
N ASN A 402 -31.58 -22.09 -46.91
CA ASN A 402 -32.84 -21.54 -47.37
C ASN A 402 -32.77 -20.07 -47.81
N LYS A 403 -31.55 -19.54 -47.93
CA LYS A 403 -31.25 -18.17 -48.38
C LYS A 403 -31.69 -17.07 -47.40
N THR A 404 -31.92 -17.40 -46.12
CA THR A 404 -31.99 -16.36 -45.09
C THR A 404 -30.60 -15.81 -44.88
N SER A 405 -30.42 -14.49 -45.02
CA SER A 405 -29.09 -13.90 -45.00
C SER A 405 -29.04 -12.62 -44.15
N ILE A 406 -27.87 -12.33 -43.61
CA ILE A 406 -27.55 -11.11 -42.87
C ILE A 406 -26.19 -10.57 -43.32
N THR A 407 -26.11 -9.26 -43.65
CA THR A 407 -24.85 -8.61 -44.03
C THR A 407 -24.33 -7.76 -42.87
N ARG A 408 -23.05 -7.86 -42.61
CA ARG A 408 -22.32 -7.14 -41.58
C ARG A 408 -21.08 -6.46 -42.09
N LYS A 409 -20.57 -5.49 -41.33
CA LYS A 409 -19.35 -4.77 -41.63
C LYS A 409 -18.14 -5.41 -40.95
N ILE A 410 -17.04 -5.39 -41.66
CA ILE A 410 -15.71 -5.75 -41.15
C ILE A 410 -14.84 -4.50 -41.29
N TRP A 411 -14.21 -4.07 -40.22
CA TRP A 411 -13.16 -3.06 -40.28
C TRP A 411 -11.81 -3.73 -40.07
N VAL A 412 -10.99 -3.72 -41.13
CA VAL A 412 -9.58 -4.09 -41.03
C VAL A 412 -8.82 -2.86 -40.54
N VAL A 413 -8.17 -3.03 -39.42
CA VAL A 413 -7.43 -1.95 -38.74
C VAL A 413 -6.01 -2.38 -38.44
N ASP A 414 -5.13 -1.41 -38.30
CA ASP A 414 -3.79 -1.62 -37.77
C ASP A 414 -3.78 -1.25 -36.29
N GLN A 415 -2.93 -1.91 -35.52
CA GLN A 415 -2.76 -1.62 -34.10
C GLN A 415 -2.32 -0.17 -33.91
N ARG A 416 -3.00 0.54 -33.02
CA ARG A 416 -2.53 1.87 -32.62
C ARG A 416 -1.49 1.73 -31.53
N VAL A 417 -0.26 2.19 -31.81
CA VAL A 417 0.84 2.26 -30.85
C VAL A 417 1.25 3.71 -30.69
N VAL A 418 1.36 4.14 -29.45
CA VAL A 418 1.88 5.46 -29.06
C VAL A 418 3.10 5.27 -28.19
N GLU A 419 4.25 5.78 -28.63
CA GLU A 419 5.51 5.76 -27.90
C GLU A 419 5.75 7.10 -27.20
N ASN A 420 6.12 7.05 -25.93
CA ASN A 420 6.59 8.20 -25.17
C ASN A 420 8.03 7.97 -24.70
N LYS A 421 8.96 8.55 -25.43
CA LYS A 421 10.40 8.39 -25.13
C LYS A 421 10.83 9.02 -23.82
N LYS A 422 10.12 10.06 -23.33
CA LYS A 422 10.41 10.68 -22.02
C LYS A 422 10.02 9.76 -20.87
N ALA A 423 8.85 9.12 -20.97
CA ALA A 423 8.39 8.13 -19.99
C ALA A 423 9.08 6.77 -20.17
N ASN A 424 9.80 6.56 -21.29
CA ASN A 424 10.34 5.25 -21.69
C ASN A 424 9.25 4.18 -21.81
N GLU A 425 8.08 4.55 -22.36
CA GLU A 425 6.89 3.72 -22.40
C GLU A 425 6.23 3.74 -23.76
N ALA A 426 5.53 2.65 -24.08
CA ALA A 426 4.61 2.59 -25.19
C ALA A 426 3.28 2.02 -24.72
N VAL A 427 2.20 2.48 -25.35
CA VAL A 427 0.84 1.97 -25.12
C VAL A 427 0.23 1.62 -26.46
N SER A 428 -0.39 0.45 -26.53
CA SER A 428 -1.13 0.03 -27.72
C SER A 428 -2.55 -0.39 -27.37
N ALA A 429 -3.47 -0.19 -28.32
CA ALA A 429 -4.82 -0.71 -28.24
C ALA A 429 -5.44 -0.80 -29.66
N PHE A 430 -6.47 -1.62 -29.78
CA PHE A 430 -7.25 -1.77 -31.02
C PHE A 430 -8.61 -1.07 -30.90
N ASN A 431 -9.15 -0.60 -32.02
CA ASN A 431 -10.59 -0.35 -32.11
C ASN A 431 -11.35 -1.67 -31.95
N PHE A 432 -12.51 -1.65 -31.31
CA PHE A 432 -13.28 -2.85 -31.04
C PHE A 432 -14.78 -2.60 -31.15
N PHE A 433 -15.53 -3.71 -31.16
CA PHE A 433 -16.98 -3.73 -31.28
C PHE A 433 -17.60 -4.42 -30.08
N LYS A 434 -18.71 -3.88 -29.56
CA LYS A 434 -19.53 -4.49 -28.52
C LYS A 434 -21.02 -4.23 -28.73
N THR A 435 -21.85 -5.13 -28.24
CA THR A 435 -23.29 -4.91 -28.20
C THR A 435 -23.68 -4.10 -26.96
N VAL A 436 -24.82 -3.43 -27.04
CA VAL A 436 -25.39 -2.69 -25.89
C VAL A 436 -25.56 -3.61 -24.67
N ASP A 437 -25.97 -4.87 -24.91
CA ASP A 437 -26.23 -5.82 -23.83
C ASP A 437 -24.93 -6.28 -23.16
N GLU A 438 -23.87 -6.59 -23.92
CA GLU A 438 -22.56 -6.95 -23.36
C GLU A 438 -21.99 -5.86 -22.45
N ILE A 439 -22.16 -4.58 -22.81
CA ILE A 439 -21.66 -3.46 -22.00
C ILE A 439 -22.47 -3.32 -20.72
N LYS A 440 -23.81 -3.42 -20.79
CA LYS A 440 -24.70 -3.34 -19.62
C LYS A 440 -24.58 -4.51 -18.66
N GLU A 441 -24.16 -5.67 -19.12
CA GLU A 441 -23.94 -6.86 -18.31
C GLU A 441 -22.55 -6.90 -17.69
N SER A 442 -21.63 -6.02 -18.09
CA SER A 442 -20.28 -5.95 -17.53
C SER A 442 -20.32 -5.55 -16.06
N MET A 443 -19.69 -6.37 -15.18
CA MET A 443 -19.53 -6.08 -13.76
C MET A 443 -18.20 -5.38 -13.43
N ALA A 444 -17.29 -5.31 -14.39
CA ALA A 444 -15.94 -4.74 -14.23
C ALA A 444 -15.50 -4.03 -15.53
N ILE A 445 -16.25 -3.02 -15.93
CA ILE A 445 -16.14 -2.38 -17.26
C ILE A 445 -14.69 -1.95 -17.59
N ASP A 446 -13.95 -1.41 -16.65
CA ASP A 446 -12.56 -0.96 -16.87
C ASP A 446 -11.64 -2.12 -17.27
N THR A 447 -11.77 -3.29 -16.62
CA THR A 447 -11.02 -4.50 -16.95
C THR A 447 -11.47 -5.09 -18.27
N ASP A 448 -12.78 -5.09 -18.53
CA ASP A 448 -13.35 -5.61 -19.75
C ASP A 448 -12.96 -4.74 -20.97
N LEU A 449 -12.96 -3.43 -20.86
CA LEU A 449 -12.50 -2.51 -21.90
C LEU A 449 -11.02 -2.76 -22.27
N LYS A 450 -10.15 -2.94 -21.29
CA LYS A 450 -8.74 -3.30 -21.51
C LYS A 450 -8.61 -4.61 -22.28
N THR A 451 -9.39 -5.61 -21.90
CA THR A 451 -9.42 -6.94 -22.54
C THR A 451 -9.98 -6.87 -23.96
N TRP A 452 -11.10 -6.17 -24.15
CA TRP A 452 -11.77 -6.06 -25.46
C TRP A 452 -10.94 -5.29 -26.48
N ALA A 453 -10.22 -4.27 -26.04
CA ALA A 453 -9.32 -3.50 -26.89
C ALA A 453 -7.94 -4.16 -27.03
N ASN A 454 -7.66 -5.27 -26.37
CA ASN A 454 -6.32 -5.86 -26.24
C ASN A 454 -5.28 -4.79 -25.91
N ALA A 455 -5.60 -3.94 -24.90
CA ALA A 455 -4.77 -2.83 -24.51
C ALA A 455 -3.53 -3.31 -23.75
N GLN A 456 -2.35 -2.84 -24.14
CA GLN A 456 -1.06 -3.23 -23.58
C GLN A 456 -0.16 -2.01 -23.39
N GLY A 457 0.60 -2.01 -22.30
CA GLY A 457 1.66 -1.05 -22.03
C GLY A 457 2.98 -1.77 -21.74
N TRP A 458 4.10 -1.23 -22.22
CA TRP A 458 5.44 -1.79 -22.00
C TRP A 458 6.52 -0.71 -21.98
N LYS A 459 7.71 -1.05 -21.45
CA LYS A 459 8.89 -0.18 -21.50
C LYS A 459 9.59 -0.27 -22.85
N LEU A 460 10.06 0.87 -23.38
CA LEU A 460 10.75 0.91 -24.67
C LEU A 460 12.14 0.27 -24.66
N ASP A 461 12.78 0.21 -23.51
CA ASP A 461 14.10 -0.43 -23.33
C ASP A 461 14.02 -1.91 -22.94
N ASP A 462 12.87 -2.39 -22.49
CA ASP A 462 12.57 -3.82 -22.25
C ASP A 462 11.10 -4.12 -22.52
N GLU A 463 10.78 -4.61 -23.70
CA GLU A 463 9.42 -4.93 -24.13
C GLU A 463 8.75 -6.05 -23.28
N ASN A 464 9.50 -6.78 -22.47
CA ASN A 464 8.93 -7.76 -21.54
C ASN A 464 8.51 -7.13 -20.19
N GLU A 465 8.95 -5.92 -19.90
CA GLU A 465 8.50 -5.16 -18.74
C GLU A 465 7.17 -4.47 -19.04
N THR A 466 6.06 -5.03 -18.55
CA THR A 466 4.72 -4.50 -18.75
C THR A 466 4.45 -3.31 -17.83
N VAL A 467 3.67 -2.35 -18.31
CA VAL A 467 3.20 -1.18 -17.55
C VAL A 467 1.69 -1.30 -17.36
N ASP A 468 1.22 -1.04 -16.16
CA ASP A 468 -0.21 -1.01 -15.87
C ASP A 468 -0.88 0.16 -16.60
N LEU A 469 -2.08 -0.08 -17.11
CA LEU A 469 -2.88 0.92 -17.80
C LEU A 469 -4.10 1.30 -16.98
N ASP A 470 -4.42 2.58 -16.98
CA ASP A 470 -5.73 3.08 -16.61
C ASP A 470 -6.61 3.24 -17.84
N VAL A 471 -7.91 3.44 -17.66
CA VAL A 471 -8.88 3.57 -18.73
C VAL A 471 -9.88 4.69 -18.44
N ASP A 472 -10.18 5.49 -19.46
CA ASP A 472 -11.23 6.51 -19.46
C ASP A 472 -12.12 6.35 -20.70
N TYR A 473 -13.40 6.70 -20.58
CA TYR A 473 -14.37 6.53 -21.66
C TYR A 473 -15.50 7.57 -21.59
N ASP A 474 -16.01 7.96 -22.77
CA ASP A 474 -16.96 9.04 -22.96
C ASP A 474 -18.45 8.60 -22.94
N PHE A 475 -18.76 7.52 -22.21
CA PHE A 475 -20.11 6.98 -22.10
C PHE A 475 -20.49 6.56 -20.69
N ASP A 476 -21.77 6.38 -20.44
CA ASP A 476 -22.31 5.77 -19.23
C ASP A 476 -22.78 4.33 -19.55
N PRO A 477 -22.17 3.30 -18.95
CA PRO A 477 -22.52 1.89 -19.22
C PRO A 477 -23.99 1.55 -19.01
N GLU A 478 -24.69 2.22 -18.08
CA GLU A 478 -26.10 1.94 -17.78
C GLU A 478 -27.05 2.53 -18.84
N THR A 479 -26.66 3.65 -19.46
CA THR A 479 -27.51 4.40 -20.42
C THR A 479 -27.03 4.31 -21.86
N ILE A 480 -25.98 3.55 -22.13
CA ILE A 480 -25.36 3.42 -23.45
C ILE A 480 -26.37 3.00 -24.55
N THR A 481 -26.21 3.57 -25.72
CA THR A 481 -27.00 3.29 -26.93
C THR A 481 -26.09 2.98 -28.11
N GLU A 482 -26.66 2.68 -29.26
CA GLU A 482 -25.86 2.52 -30.50
C GLU A 482 -25.10 3.79 -30.83
N GLY A 483 -23.82 3.62 -31.19
CA GLY A 483 -22.95 4.76 -31.52
C GLY A 483 -21.47 4.37 -31.58
N VAL A 484 -20.65 5.38 -31.74
CA VAL A 484 -19.20 5.27 -31.67
C VAL A 484 -18.71 6.07 -30.48
N TYR A 485 -18.04 5.41 -29.58
CA TYR A 485 -17.54 5.98 -28.32
C TYR A 485 -16.03 5.94 -28.30
N LYS A 486 -15.43 6.84 -27.54
CA LYS A 486 -13.97 6.87 -27.36
C LYS A 486 -13.60 6.19 -26.07
N VAL A 487 -12.58 5.36 -26.14
CA VAL A 487 -11.94 4.73 -24.97
C VAL A 487 -10.46 5.07 -25.03
N THR A 488 -9.95 5.65 -23.96
CA THR A 488 -8.54 6.04 -23.83
C THR A 488 -7.89 5.16 -22.79
N PHE A 489 -6.80 4.51 -23.17
CA PHE A 489 -5.93 3.76 -22.26
C PHE A 489 -4.67 4.56 -22.04
N TRP A 490 -4.21 4.64 -20.80
CA TRP A 490 -3.08 5.48 -20.47
C TRP A 490 -2.25 4.90 -19.31
N THR A 491 -0.96 5.21 -19.32
CA THR A 491 -0.07 4.96 -18.20
C THR A 491 -0.10 6.19 -17.28
N THR A 492 -0.04 5.97 -15.98
CA THR A 492 0.17 7.07 -15.04
C THR A 492 1.52 7.72 -15.34
N GLY A 493 1.53 9.02 -15.57
CA GLY A 493 2.75 9.81 -15.72
C GLY A 493 3.57 9.80 -14.43
N ARG A 494 4.73 10.45 -14.46
CA ARG A 494 5.51 10.61 -13.24
C ARG A 494 5.06 11.85 -12.49
N GLU A 495 4.48 11.63 -11.32
CA GLU A 495 3.99 12.67 -10.43
C GLU A 495 4.89 12.80 -9.22
N PHE A 496 5.06 14.03 -8.76
CA PHE A 496 5.66 14.35 -7.48
C PHE A 496 4.61 14.90 -6.54
N LYS A 497 4.51 14.29 -5.36
CA LYS A 497 3.75 14.84 -4.25
C LYS A 497 4.63 15.83 -3.49
N ILE A 498 4.11 17.02 -3.22
CA ILE A 498 4.83 18.11 -2.59
C ILE A 498 4.01 18.67 -1.44
N HIS A 499 4.63 18.90 -0.30
CA HIS A 499 4.04 19.58 0.85
C HIS A 499 4.65 20.98 0.97
N THR A 500 3.84 22.01 0.81
CA THR A 500 4.27 23.41 0.90
C THR A 500 3.27 24.26 1.66
N THR A 501 3.74 25.35 2.29
CA THR A 501 2.86 26.37 2.88
C THR A 501 2.30 27.35 1.86
N ASP A 502 2.88 27.39 0.65
CA ASP A 502 2.53 28.31 -0.40
C ASP A 502 1.50 27.72 -1.35
N TYR A 503 0.46 28.51 -1.67
CA TYR A 503 -0.53 28.12 -2.66
C TYR A 503 0.03 28.29 -4.07
N VAL A 504 -0.17 27.26 -4.91
CA VAL A 504 0.15 27.28 -6.33
C VAL A 504 -1.13 26.96 -7.13
N GLU A 505 -1.34 27.63 -8.23
CA GLU A 505 -2.54 27.46 -9.07
C GLU A 505 -2.43 26.17 -9.90
N GLU A 506 -3.55 25.43 -10.02
CA GLU A 506 -3.65 24.26 -10.90
C GLU A 506 -3.42 24.64 -12.36
N GLY A 507 -2.78 23.76 -13.15
CA GLY A 507 -2.40 24.01 -14.54
C GLY A 507 -1.18 24.93 -14.71
N LYS A 508 -0.54 25.36 -13.62
CA LYS A 508 0.65 26.20 -13.69
C LYS A 508 1.89 25.34 -13.89
N GLU A 509 2.74 25.71 -14.86
CA GLU A 509 4.08 25.16 -15.00
C GLU A 509 5.00 25.70 -13.90
N VAL A 510 5.68 24.82 -13.18
CA VAL A 510 6.55 25.12 -12.05
C VAL A 510 7.91 24.44 -12.19
N GLY A 511 8.92 24.98 -11.53
CA GLY A 511 10.20 24.33 -11.32
C GLY A 511 10.19 23.59 -9.98
N LEU A 512 10.82 22.43 -9.92
CA LEU A 512 11.05 21.66 -8.71
C LEU A 512 12.54 21.68 -8.37
N THR A 513 12.88 21.89 -7.09
CA THR A 513 14.23 21.80 -6.59
C THR A 513 14.27 21.10 -5.24
N PHE A 514 15.39 20.44 -4.97
CA PHE A 514 15.69 19.73 -3.72
C PHE A 514 17.21 19.65 -3.58
N PHE A 515 17.72 19.41 -2.37
CA PHE A 515 19.15 19.33 -2.12
C PHE A 515 19.67 17.89 -2.28
N ALA A 516 21.00 17.72 -2.33
CA ALA A 516 21.63 16.40 -2.44
C ALA A 516 21.37 15.51 -1.22
N GLU A 517 21.22 16.11 -0.05
CA GLU A 517 20.89 15.45 1.22
C GLU A 517 19.44 14.98 1.32
N ASP A 518 18.54 15.51 0.47
CA ASP A 518 17.13 15.13 0.41
C ASP A 518 16.91 13.89 -0.49
N ILE A 519 17.92 13.52 -1.27
CA ILE A 519 17.90 12.35 -2.14
C ILE A 519 18.50 11.17 -1.38
N HIS A 520 17.67 10.19 -1.04
CA HIS A 520 18.12 8.93 -0.47
C HIS A 520 18.03 7.79 -1.49
N VAL A 521 19.11 7.01 -1.64
CA VAL A 521 19.23 5.92 -2.61
C VAL A 521 19.04 4.57 -1.90
N MET A 522 18.12 3.75 -2.39
CA MET A 522 17.84 2.41 -1.88
C MET A 522 18.23 1.34 -2.90
N GLU A 523 18.64 0.18 -2.41
CA GLU A 523 18.78 -1.00 -3.26
C GLU A 523 17.42 -1.39 -3.87
N LYS A 524 17.40 -1.63 -5.19
CA LYS A 524 16.20 -2.16 -5.86
C LYS A 524 16.04 -3.62 -5.48
N MET A 525 15.06 -3.92 -4.63
CA MET A 525 14.73 -5.31 -4.28
C MET A 525 14.10 -5.97 -5.51
N GLY A 526 14.75 -7.00 -6.05
CA GLY A 526 14.17 -7.85 -7.09
C GLY A 526 12.88 -8.50 -6.55
N PHE A 527 11.80 -8.42 -7.34
CA PHE A 527 10.56 -9.14 -7.10
C PHE A 527 10.73 -10.62 -7.42
#